data_0c3c2156638614e65d8e4a536fe30c28
#
_entry.id   0c3c2156638614e65d8e4a536fe30c28
#
_cell.length_a   1.000
_cell.length_b   1.000
_cell.length_c   1.000
_cell.angle_alpha   90.00
_cell.angle_beta   90.00
_cell.angle_gamma   90.00
#
_symmetry.space_group_name_H-M   'P 1'
#
loop_
_entity.id
_entity.type
_entity.pdbx_description
1 polymer ?
#
loop_
_entity_poly.entity_id
_entity_poly.type
_entity_poly.pdbx_seq_one_letter_code
_entity_poly.pdbx_strand_id
1 'polypeptide(L)'
;MKAIGFDRPLPISDSAALLDLELPTPELLPHDVLVEVRAIAVNPADVKVRAAHTPPPGSYRILGWDAAGVVQAVGSAVQDFRAGDEVYYAGAINRPGAYAQLQAVDARLIAPKPRSLDFAEAAALPLTALTAWETLFERLDIRRPVAGAADMLIVIGAAGGVG
;
A
#
# COMPACT_ATOMS: atom_id res chain seq x y z
N MET A 1 19.11 1.87 4.14
CA MET A 1 17.94 1.23 4.76
C MET A 1 17.81 -0.22 4.29
N LYS A 2 17.28 -1.11 5.14
CA LYS A 2 16.97 -2.48 4.72
C LYS A 2 15.68 -2.52 3.94
N ALA A 3 15.62 -3.38 2.91
CA ALA A 3 14.43 -3.62 2.10
C ALA A 3 14.40 -5.07 1.60
N ILE A 4 13.22 -5.52 1.18
CA ILE A 4 13.03 -6.80 0.50
C ILE A 4 12.53 -6.51 -0.91
N GLY A 5 13.21 -7.08 -1.90
CA GLY A 5 12.87 -6.87 -3.30
C GLY A 5 13.27 -8.06 -4.19
N PHE A 6 13.08 -7.91 -5.48
CA PHE A 6 13.50 -8.90 -6.47
C PHE A 6 14.02 -8.21 -7.73
N ASP A 7 14.89 -8.89 -8.47
CA ASP A 7 15.47 -8.44 -9.73
C ASP A 7 14.92 -9.18 -10.96
N ARG A 8 14.20 -10.27 -10.74
CA ARG A 8 13.55 -11.10 -11.79
C ARG A 8 12.45 -11.98 -11.21
N PRO A 9 11.44 -12.34 -12.01
CA PRO A 9 10.37 -13.23 -11.55
C PRO A 9 10.89 -14.68 -11.48
N LEU A 10 11.05 -15.19 -10.27
CA LEU A 10 11.42 -16.57 -10.00
C LEU A 10 10.27 -17.29 -9.27
N PRO A 11 10.18 -18.63 -9.34
CA PRO A 11 9.29 -19.40 -8.48
C PRO A 11 9.55 -19.07 -7.01
N ILE A 12 8.50 -19.00 -6.18
CA ILE A 12 8.67 -18.64 -4.76
C ILE A 12 9.51 -19.65 -3.96
N SER A 13 9.65 -20.86 -4.47
CA SER A 13 10.54 -21.91 -3.92
C SER A 13 12.02 -21.65 -4.16
N ASP A 14 12.37 -20.73 -5.05
CA ASP A 14 13.74 -20.32 -5.29
C ASP A 14 14.20 -19.35 -4.18
N SER A 15 15.35 -19.58 -3.61
CA SER A 15 15.92 -18.75 -2.54
C SER A 15 16.23 -17.31 -2.99
N ALA A 16 16.38 -17.07 -4.30
CA ALA A 16 16.57 -15.75 -4.90
C ALA A 16 15.26 -15.07 -5.35
N ALA A 17 14.08 -15.68 -5.08
CA ALA A 17 12.79 -15.10 -5.45
C ALA A 17 12.47 -13.79 -4.73
N LEU A 18 13.04 -13.62 -3.54
CA LEU A 18 13.04 -12.39 -2.75
C LEU A 18 14.43 -12.22 -2.13
N LEU A 19 14.95 -11.03 -2.18
CA LEU A 19 16.31 -10.70 -1.77
C LEU A 19 16.27 -9.68 -0.62
N ASP A 20 17.12 -9.91 0.39
CA ASP A 20 17.44 -8.88 1.39
C ASP A 20 18.38 -7.86 0.76
N LEU A 21 17.99 -6.60 0.79
CA LEU A 21 18.69 -5.49 0.15
C LEU A 21 19.10 -4.44 1.16
N GLU A 22 20.24 -3.81 0.91
CA GLU A 22 20.62 -2.54 1.54
C GLU A 22 20.59 -1.44 0.48
N LEU A 23 19.70 -0.47 0.68
CA LEU A 23 19.45 0.62 -0.26
C LEU A 23 19.68 1.98 0.43
N PRO A 24 19.98 3.03 -0.32
CA PRO A 24 19.98 4.39 0.23
C PRO A 24 18.60 4.78 0.74
N THR A 25 18.54 5.75 1.63
CA THR A 25 17.27 6.39 2.03
C THR A 25 16.62 7.03 0.80
N PRO A 26 15.31 6.86 0.59
CA PRO A 26 14.62 7.48 -0.54
C PRO A 26 14.72 9.01 -0.50
N GLU A 27 14.95 9.61 -1.67
CA GLU A 27 14.83 11.05 -1.82
C GLU A 27 13.37 11.49 -1.81
N LEU A 28 13.07 12.60 -1.14
CA LEU A 28 11.74 13.17 -1.09
C LEU A 28 11.51 14.12 -2.27
N LEU A 29 10.45 13.88 -3.00
CA LEU A 29 9.88 14.88 -3.90
C LEU A 29 9.11 15.93 -3.09
N PRO A 30 8.80 17.11 -3.66
CA PRO A 30 8.13 18.19 -2.92
C PRO A 30 6.82 17.79 -2.23
N HIS A 31 6.04 16.88 -2.80
CA HIS A 31 4.78 16.40 -2.26
C HIS A 31 4.88 15.06 -1.52
N ASP A 32 6.09 14.55 -1.26
CA ASP A 32 6.29 13.28 -0.59
C ASP A 32 6.37 13.41 0.93
N VAL A 33 6.00 12.31 1.56
CA VAL A 33 6.23 12.05 2.99
C VAL A 33 7.17 10.85 3.10
N LEU A 34 8.21 10.95 3.90
CA LEU A 34 9.06 9.83 4.27
C LEU A 34 8.44 9.14 5.48
N VAL A 35 8.00 7.91 5.31
CA VAL A 35 7.40 7.11 6.36
C VAL A 35 8.36 6.03 6.83
N GLU A 36 8.60 5.95 8.14
CA GLU A 36 9.17 4.78 8.80
C GLU A 36 8.08 3.71 8.91
N VAL A 37 8.20 2.67 8.11
CA VAL A 37 7.20 1.61 8.03
C VAL A 37 7.24 0.75 9.29
N ARG A 38 6.11 0.63 9.97
CA ARG A 38 5.93 -0.16 11.21
C ARG A 38 5.22 -1.48 10.94
N ALA A 39 4.30 -1.49 9.98
CA ALA A 39 3.58 -2.68 9.56
C ALA A 39 3.21 -2.60 8.08
N ILE A 40 3.09 -3.75 7.47
CA ILE A 40 2.61 -3.93 6.09
C ILE A 40 1.53 -5.00 6.05
N ALA A 41 0.69 -4.99 5.01
CA ALA A 41 -0.16 -6.12 4.69
C ALA A 41 0.14 -6.63 3.28
N VAL A 42 0.16 -7.95 3.14
CA VAL A 42 0.41 -8.62 1.85
C VAL A 42 -0.93 -8.78 1.11
N ASN A 43 -0.94 -8.39 -0.14
CA ASN A 43 -2.11 -8.47 -1.00
C ASN A 43 -1.87 -9.39 -2.21
N PRO A 44 -2.92 -9.92 -2.86
CA PRO A 44 -2.80 -10.67 -4.10
C PRO A 44 -2.04 -9.90 -5.21
N ALA A 45 -2.07 -8.56 -5.18
CA ALA A 45 -1.32 -7.70 -6.08
C ALA A 45 0.20 -7.90 -5.95
N ASP A 46 0.71 -8.03 -4.73
CA ASP A 46 2.14 -8.29 -4.47
C ASP A 46 2.61 -9.57 -5.17
N VAL A 47 1.83 -10.64 -5.00
CA VAL A 47 2.13 -11.95 -5.61
C VAL A 47 2.10 -11.88 -7.13
N LYS A 48 1.07 -11.23 -7.70
CA LYS A 48 0.91 -11.08 -9.15
C LYS A 48 2.04 -10.25 -9.76
N VAL A 49 2.39 -9.13 -9.15
CA VAL A 49 3.48 -8.27 -9.64
C VAL A 49 4.82 -9.00 -9.52
N ARG A 50 5.09 -9.69 -8.40
CA ARG A 50 6.30 -10.48 -8.25
C ARG A 50 6.43 -11.56 -9.33
N ALA A 51 5.34 -12.21 -9.70
CA ALA A 51 5.35 -13.29 -10.68
C ALA A 51 5.47 -12.81 -12.14
N ALA A 52 5.02 -11.59 -12.45
CA ALA A 52 4.89 -11.12 -13.83
C ALA A 52 5.82 -9.95 -14.21
N HIS A 53 6.34 -9.20 -13.22
CA HIS A 53 7.16 -8.02 -13.50
C HIS A 53 8.64 -8.38 -13.57
N THR A 54 9.32 -7.88 -14.60
CA THR A 54 10.79 -7.97 -14.69
C THR A 54 11.36 -6.56 -14.54
N PRO A 55 12.07 -6.27 -13.44
CA PRO A 55 12.75 -5.00 -13.27
C PRO A 55 13.81 -4.77 -14.36
N PRO A 56 14.16 -3.52 -14.68
CA PRO A 56 15.29 -3.22 -15.55
C PRO A 56 16.59 -3.85 -15.04
N PRO A 57 17.52 -4.25 -15.93
CA PRO A 57 18.80 -4.83 -15.53
C PRO A 57 19.54 -3.95 -14.50
N GLY A 58 20.01 -4.57 -13.41
CA GLY A 58 20.75 -3.88 -12.34
C GLY A 58 19.85 -3.10 -11.37
N SER A 59 18.52 -3.24 -11.47
CA SER A 59 17.58 -2.64 -10.53
C SER A 59 16.76 -3.68 -9.78
N TYR A 60 16.12 -3.23 -8.68
CA TYR A 60 15.25 -4.08 -7.86
C TYR A 60 13.84 -3.51 -7.82
N ARG A 61 12.86 -4.39 -7.77
CA ARG A 61 11.48 -4.03 -7.47
C ARG A 61 11.18 -4.29 -5.99
N ILE A 62 10.83 -3.25 -5.26
CA ILE A 62 10.32 -3.34 -3.89
C ILE A 62 8.80 -3.41 -3.97
N LEU A 63 8.23 -4.44 -3.34
CA LEU A 63 6.78 -4.66 -3.26
C LEU A 63 6.18 -3.98 -2.03
N GLY A 64 4.88 -4.16 -1.85
CA GLY A 64 4.11 -3.66 -0.70
C GLY A 64 3.35 -2.39 -1.04
N TRP A 65 2.02 -2.50 -1.02
CA TRP A 65 1.16 -1.34 -1.22
C TRP A 65 0.54 -0.90 0.10
N ASP A 66 0.06 -1.82 0.91
CA ASP A 66 -0.52 -1.52 2.21
C ASP A 66 0.54 -1.36 3.30
N ALA A 67 0.51 -0.22 3.96
CA ALA A 67 1.41 0.07 5.06
C ALA A 67 0.79 1.00 6.11
N ALA A 68 1.34 0.92 7.32
CA ALA A 68 1.16 1.89 8.37
C ALA A 68 2.52 2.19 9.02
N GLY A 69 2.71 3.43 9.45
CA GLY A 69 3.99 3.86 9.99
C GLY A 69 3.97 5.26 10.56
N VAL A 70 5.16 5.80 10.80
CA VAL A 70 5.37 7.12 11.40
C VAL A 70 6.12 8.01 10.42
N VAL A 71 5.61 9.19 10.22
CA VAL A 71 6.26 10.22 9.38
C VAL A 71 7.59 10.63 9.99
N GLN A 72 8.66 10.53 9.20
CA GLN A 72 10.01 10.94 9.59
C GLN A 72 10.38 12.33 9.04
N ALA A 73 9.95 12.62 7.81
CA ALA A 73 10.19 13.88 7.13
C ALA A 73 9.10 14.13 6.10
N VAL A 74 8.97 15.38 5.67
CA VAL A 74 8.02 15.80 4.65
C VAL A 74 8.70 16.64 3.59
N GLY A 75 8.22 16.53 2.35
CA GLY A 75 8.65 17.37 1.24
C GLY A 75 8.18 18.81 1.39
N SER A 76 8.82 19.73 0.66
CA SER A 76 8.65 21.18 0.82
C SER A 76 7.23 21.71 0.53
N ALA A 77 6.41 20.95 -0.18
CA ALA A 77 5.03 21.33 -0.52
C ALA A 77 3.98 20.65 0.36
N VAL A 78 4.37 19.78 1.30
CA VAL A 78 3.44 19.09 2.21
C VAL A 78 3.09 20.02 3.36
N GLN A 79 1.79 20.19 3.63
CA GLN A 79 1.26 21.05 4.69
C GLN A 79 0.44 20.30 5.74
N ASP A 80 -0.14 19.15 5.35
CA ASP A 80 -1.12 18.43 6.17
C ASP A 80 -0.48 17.40 7.12
N PHE A 81 0.81 17.12 6.95
CA PHE A 81 1.56 16.13 7.75
C PHE A 81 2.87 16.70 8.25
N ARG A 82 3.36 16.14 9.36
CA ARG A 82 4.64 16.50 10.00
C ARG A 82 5.31 15.26 10.59
N ALA A 83 6.58 15.37 10.89
CA ALA A 83 7.32 14.33 11.60
C ALA A 83 6.65 13.96 12.92
N GLY A 84 6.52 12.66 13.18
CA GLY A 84 5.84 12.09 14.33
C GLY A 84 4.38 11.70 14.09
N ASP A 85 3.75 12.12 12.99
CA ASP A 85 2.38 11.72 12.68
C ASP A 85 2.31 10.23 12.35
N GLU A 86 1.32 9.53 12.93
CA GLU A 86 1.02 8.15 12.59
C GLU A 86 0.07 8.10 11.39
N VAL A 87 0.47 7.36 10.36
CA VAL A 87 -0.23 7.30 9.07
C VAL A 87 -0.44 5.87 8.59
N TYR A 88 -1.42 5.69 7.71
CA TYR A 88 -1.65 4.45 6.98
C TYR A 88 -2.06 4.76 5.54
N TYR A 89 -1.79 3.86 4.61
CA TYR A 89 -1.99 4.13 3.18
C TYR A 89 -1.89 2.89 2.31
N ALA A 90 -2.47 2.97 1.10
CA ALA A 90 -2.10 2.14 -0.04
C ALA A 90 -1.16 2.94 -0.95
N GLY A 91 0.05 2.43 -1.17
CA GLY A 91 1.05 3.08 -2.01
C GLY A 91 0.72 2.99 -3.52
N ALA A 92 1.52 3.67 -4.34
CA ALA A 92 1.35 3.68 -5.79
C ALA A 92 2.12 2.54 -6.48
N ILE A 93 1.48 1.86 -7.44
CA ILE A 93 2.07 0.71 -8.15
C ILE A 93 3.32 1.08 -8.99
N ASN A 94 3.48 2.32 -9.38
CA ASN A 94 4.58 2.81 -10.20
C ASN A 94 5.77 3.35 -9.37
N ARG A 95 5.73 3.19 -8.04
CA ARG A 95 6.79 3.62 -7.12
C ARG A 95 7.32 2.44 -6.31
N PRO A 96 8.52 2.56 -5.66
CA PRO A 96 8.99 1.56 -4.70
C PRO A 96 7.98 1.36 -3.57
N GLY A 97 7.76 0.10 -3.21
CA GLY A 97 6.76 -0.28 -2.22
C GLY A 97 7.25 -0.24 -0.77
N ALA A 98 6.40 -0.74 0.13
CA ALA A 98 6.57 -0.66 1.58
C ALA A 98 7.36 -1.82 2.20
N TYR A 99 7.88 -2.78 1.41
CA TYR A 99 8.74 -3.83 1.95
C TYR A 99 10.16 -3.29 2.22
N ALA A 100 10.21 -2.20 2.97
CA ALA A 100 11.42 -1.47 3.33
C ALA A 100 11.24 -0.79 4.70
N GLN A 101 12.34 -0.42 5.35
CA GLN A 101 12.30 0.34 6.60
C GLN A 101 11.72 1.74 6.42
N LEU A 102 11.99 2.35 5.26
CA LEU A 102 11.53 3.69 4.91
C LEU A 102 10.90 3.68 3.52
N GLN A 103 9.80 4.40 3.36
CA GLN A 103 9.15 4.60 2.06
C GLN A 103 8.84 6.09 1.84
N ALA A 104 9.18 6.60 0.66
CA ALA A 104 8.69 7.89 0.19
C ALA A 104 7.36 7.69 -0.53
N VAL A 105 6.30 8.32 -0.04
CA VAL A 105 4.94 8.21 -0.57
C VAL A 105 4.32 9.60 -0.75
N ASP A 106 3.53 9.78 -1.79
CA ASP A 106 2.83 11.04 -2.04
C ASP A 106 1.82 11.32 -0.92
N ALA A 107 1.89 12.51 -0.34
CA ALA A 107 1.03 12.93 0.78
C ALA A 107 -0.47 12.81 0.49
N ARG A 108 -0.87 12.85 -0.79
CA ARG A 108 -2.28 12.70 -1.20
C ARG A 108 -2.79 11.27 -1.11
N LEU A 109 -1.91 10.29 -0.94
CA LEU A 109 -2.26 8.87 -0.82
C LEU A 109 -2.30 8.38 0.62
N ILE A 110 -1.90 9.20 1.59
CA ILE A 110 -1.84 8.82 2.99
C ILE A 110 -2.97 9.46 3.82
N ALA A 111 -3.32 8.82 4.92
CA ALA A 111 -4.28 9.33 5.88
C ALA A 111 -3.75 9.14 7.31
N PRO A 112 -4.22 9.94 8.29
CA PRO A 112 -3.94 9.70 9.70
C PRO A 112 -4.42 8.30 10.11
N LYS A 113 -3.55 7.54 10.80
CA LYS A 113 -3.90 6.21 11.32
C LYS A 113 -5.07 6.31 12.32
N PRO A 114 -6.10 5.44 12.22
CA PRO A 114 -7.14 5.38 13.23
C PRO A 114 -6.55 5.17 14.63
N ARG A 115 -6.98 5.96 15.61
CA ARG A 115 -6.45 5.90 16.99
C ARG A 115 -6.78 4.58 17.70
N SER A 116 -7.86 3.93 17.31
CA SER A 116 -8.34 2.66 17.90
C SER A 116 -7.61 1.41 17.38
N LEU A 117 -6.79 1.56 16.33
CA LEU A 117 -6.09 0.45 15.70
C LEU A 117 -4.59 0.55 15.97
N ASP A 118 -3.94 -0.59 16.15
CA ASP A 118 -2.49 -0.66 16.10
C ASP A 118 -1.96 -0.55 14.65
N PHE A 119 -0.64 -0.58 14.46
CA PHE A 119 -0.06 -0.44 13.12
C PHE A 119 -0.37 -1.64 12.22
N ALA A 120 -0.43 -2.85 12.76
CA ALA A 120 -0.70 -4.05 11.99
C ALA A 120 -2.16 -4.08 11.53
N GLU A 121 -3.09 -3.77 12.43
CA GLU A 121 -4.52 -3.63 12.12
C GLU A 121 -4.76 -2.52 11.09
N ALA A 122 -4.13 -1.35 11.28
CA ALA A 122 -4.25 -0.23 10.35
C ALA A 122 -3.69 -0.55 8.96
N ALA A 123 -2.56 -1.25 8.87
CA ALA A 123 -1.97 -1.64 7.60
C ALA A 123 -2.84 -2.63 6.80
N ALA A 124 -3.73 -3.37 7.44
CA ALA A 124 -4.60 -4.34 6.76
C ALA A 124 -5.78 -3.69 6.00
N LEU A 125 -6.05 -2.40 6.20
CA LEU A 125 -7.26 -1.75 5.70
C LEU A 125 -7.14 -1.08 4.32
N PRO A 126 -6.06 -0.36 3.95
CA PRO A 126 -6.12 0.64 2.88
C PRO A 126 -6.55 0.09 1.54
N LEU A 127 -5.89 -0.93 0.99
CA LEU A 127 -6.21 -1.48 -0.33
C LEU A 127 -7.61 -2.14 -0.36
N THR A 128 -7.95 -2.83 0.70
CA THR A 128 -9.24 -3.53 0.82
C THR A 128 -10.38 -2.55 0.97
N ALA A 129 -10.22 -1.50 1.78
CA ALA A 129 -11.20 -0.43 1.96
C ALA A 129 -11.41 0.37 0.66
N LEU A 130 -10.33 0.71 -0.06
CA LEU A 130 -10.41 1.36 -1.37
C LEU A 130 -11.16 0.49 -2.37
N THR A 131 -10.87 -0.82 -2.42
CA THR A 131 -11.56 -1.76 -3.31
C THR A 131 -13.05 -1.83 -2.99
N ALA A 132 -13.42 -1.90 -1.71
CA ALA A 132 -14.82 -1.89 -1.28
C ALA A 132 -15.50 -0.57 -1.68
N TRP A 133 -14.88 0.57 -1.40
CA TRP A 133 -15.40 1.89 -1.73
C TRP A 133 -15.63 2.06 -3.24
N GLU A 134 -14.61 1.81 -4.05
CA GLU A 134 -14.71 1.92 -5.50
C GLU A 134 -15.79 0.98 -6.08
N THR A 135 -15.85 -0.25 -5.56
CA THR A 135 -16.87 -1.23 -5.99
C THR A 135 -18.27 -0.72 -5.71
N LEU A 136 -18.53 -0.29 -4.48
CA LEU A 136 -19.87 0.11 -4.04
C LEU A 136 -20.32 1.44 -4.64
N PHE A 137 -19.46 2.43 -4.63
CA PHE A 137 -19.85 3.82 -4.91
C PHE A 137 -19.51 4.30 -6.32
N GLU A 138 -18.47 3.74 -6.96
CA GLU A 138 -18.05 4.17 -8.30
C GLU A 138 -18.47 3.19 -9.38
N ARG A 139 -18.49 1.87 -9.09
CA ARG A 139 -18.84 0.85 -10.07
C ARG A 139 -20.31 0.45 -10.01
N LEU A 140 -20.82 0.16 -8.82
CA LEU A 140 -22.22 -0.23 -8.62
C LEU A 140 -23.13 0.98 -8.38
N ASP A 141 -22.60 2.10 -7.95
CA ASP A 141 -23.30 3.33 -7.60
C ASP A 141 -24.55 3.07 -6.73
N ILE A 142 -24.36 2.35 -5.62
CA ILE A 142 -25.44 1.94 -4.71
C ILE A 142 -26.28 3.11 -4.15
N ARG A 143 -25.84 4.35 -4.34
CA ARG A 143 -26.60 5.56 -3.96
C ARG A 143 -27.70 5.90 -4.95
N ARG A 144 -27.70 5.29 -6.15
CA ARG A 144 -28.73 5.48 -7.16
C ARG A 144 -29.69 4.29 -7.15
N PRO A 145 -30.90 4.46 -6.62
CA PRO A 145 -31.88 3.37 -6.61
C PRO A 145 -32.25 2.99 -8.06
N VAL A 146 -32.24 1.69 -8.34
CA VAL A 146 -32.73 1.14 -9.61
C VAL A 146 -34.20 0.77 -9.40
N ALA A 147 -35.05 1.23 -10.29
CA ALA A 147 -36.50 0.93 -10.21
C ALA A 147 -36.73 -0.58 -10.18
N GLY A 148 -37.46 -1.06 -9.17
CA GLY A 148 -37.73 -2.48 -8.95
C GLY A 148 -36.65 -3.27 -8.22
N ALA A 149 -35.51 -2.63 -7.85
CA ALA A 149 -34.52 -3.23 -6.97
C ALA A 149 -34.95 -3.06 -5.50
N ALA A 150 -34.68 -4.05 -4.68
CA ALA A 150 -34.80 -3.92 -3.23
C ALA A 150 -33.59 -3.07 -2.71
N ASP A 151 -33.81 -2.30 -1.63
CA ASP A 151 -32.74 -1.59 -0.93
C ASP A 151 -31.85 -2.58 -0.14
N MET A 152 -31.29 -3.55 -0.88
CA MET A 152 -30.53 -4.64 -0.30
C MET A 152 -29.26 -4.91 -1.12
N LEU A 153 -28.14 -5.04 -0.42
CA LEU A 153 -26.87 -5.47 -0.98
C LEU A 153 -26.53 -6.87 -0.47
N ILE A 154 -26.25 -7.79 -1.37
CA ILE A 154 -25.75 -9.12 -1.02
C ILE A 154 -24.25 -9.17 -1.28
N VAL A 155 -23.47 -9.46 -0.24
CA VAL A 155 -22.01 -9.64 -0.32
C VAL A 155 -21.70 -11.13 -0.25
N ILE A 156 -21.22 -11.69 -1.37
CA ILE A 156 -20.78 -13.09 -1.44
C ILE A 156 -19.28 -13.13 -1.08
N GLY A 157 -18.93 -14.01 -0.13
CA GLY A 157 -17.55 -14.12 0.32
C GLY A 157 -17.12 -13.00 1.28
N ALA A 158 -18.07 -12.48 2.07
CA ALA A 158 -17.83 -11.41 3.04
C ALA A 158 -16.74 -11.71 4.10
N ALA A 159 -16.32 -12.96 4.26
CA ALA A 159 -15.19 -13.35 5.10
C ALA A 159 -13.82 -13.22 4.39
N GLY A 160 -13.80 -12.80 3.11
CA GLY A 160 -12.57 -12.52 2.38
C GLY A 160 -11.97 -11.17 2.74
N GLY A 161 -10.79 -10.85 2.17
CA GLY A 161 -10.04 -9.64 2.52
C GLY A 161 -10.76 -8.32 2.20
N VAL A 162 -11.74 -8.29 1.29
CA VAL A 162 -12.52 -7.09 0.92
C VAL A 162 -13.95 -7.13 1.50
N GLY A 163 -14.41 -8.29 1.92
CA GLY A 163 -15.78 -8.53 2.39
C GLY A 163 -16.16 -7.93 3.73
#